data_c8fbc5a2b0a60530727463f17cacbe67
#
_entry.id   c8fbc5a2b0a60530727463f17cacbe67
#
_cell.length_a   1.000
_cell.length_b   1.000
_cell.length_c   1.000
_cell.angle_alpha   90.00
_cell.angle_beta   90.00
_cell.angle_gamma   90.00
#
_symmetry.space_group_name_H-M   'P 1'
#
loop_
_entity.id
_entity.type
_entity.pdbx_description
1 polymer ?
#
loop_
_entity_poly.entity_id
_entity_poly.type
_entity_poly.pdbx_seq_one_letter_code
_entity_poly.pdbx_strand_id
1 'polypeptide(L)'
;IINIINDYNDDNLITIQLNTREINMLIKKCDNDIYKILLSLESHLLNDNEFVFKDNLYILIKKHLDYLKKTKNIINVLRKNREFIYNLIYFNYNNQIILENFLKILLSKFEKYINSVQIIKLTADTEHNIIKSSREFYHYELYLTKIYQIFQNS
;
A
#
# COMPACT_ATOMS: atom_id res chain seq x y z
N ILE A 1 5.82 -15.34 -20.02
CA ILE A 1 6.78 -14.72 -19.09
C ILE A 1 8.17 -15.33 -19.30
N ILE A 2 8.33 -16.65 -19.25
CA ILE A 2 9.63 -17.31 -19.48
C ILE A 2 10.23 -16.86 -20.85
N ASN A 3 9.43 -16.85 -21.90
CA ASN A 3 9.88 -16.39 -23.22
C ASN A 3 10.28 -14.90 -23.19
N ILE A 4 9.51 -14.04 -22.52
CA ILE A 4 9.82 -12.62 -22.37
C ILE A 4 11.15 -12.42 -21.62
N ILE A 5 11.41 -13.22 -20.58
CA ILE A 5 12.67 -13.16 -19.83
C ILE A 5 13.83 -13.64 -20.71
N ASN A 6 13.65 -14.68 -21.51
CA ASN A 6 14.66 -15.19 -22.43
C ASN A 6 14.97 -14.16 -23.51
N ASP A 7 13.94 -13.58 -24.15
CA ASP A 7 14.10 -12.54 -25.16
C ASP A 7 14.82 -11.31 -24.57
N TYR A 8 14.47 -10.90 -23.33
CA TYR A 8 15.14 -9.81 -22.65
C TYR A 8 16.62 -10.11 -22.34
N ASN A 9 16.93 -11.35 -21.94
CA ASN A 9 18.30 -11.77 -21.67
C ASN A 9 19.16 -11.83 -22.93
N ASP A 10 18.57 -12.16 -24.08
CA ASP A 10 19.26 -12.21 -25.37
C ASP A 10 19.63 -10.80 -25.88
N ASP A 11 18.80 -9.79 -25.57
CA ASP A 11 18.99 -8.40 -26.00
C ASP A 11 19.87 -7.57 -25.04
N ASN A 12 20.10 -8.04 -23.81
CA ASN A 12 20.79 -7.28 -22.77
C ASN A 12 21.96 -8.09 -22.16
N LEU A 13 23.03 -7.37 -21.78
CA LEU A 13 24.20 -7.92 -21.08
C LEU A 13 23.91 -8.40 -19.65
N ILE A 14 22.70 -8.17 -19.13
CA ILE A 14 22.29 -8.50 -17.77
C ILE A 14 21.32 -9.69 -17.83
N THR A 15 21.71 -10.80 -17.23
CA THR A 15 20.90 -12.03 -17.23
C THR A 15 20.00 -12.07 -16.01
N ILE A 16 18.69 -12.15 -16.23
CA ILE A 16 17.71 -12.39 -15.16
C ILE A 16 17.62 -13.88 -14.91
N GLN A 17 18.06 -14.34 -13.74
CA GLN A 17 17.93 -15.73 -13.31
C GLN A 17 16.80 -15.84 -12.27
N LEU A 18 15.66 -16.39 -12.68
CA LEU A 18 14.54 -16.68 -11.83
C LEU A 18 14.22 -18.16 -11.80
N ASN A 19 14.02 -18.69 -10.60
CA ASN A 19 13.49 -20.06 -10.48
C ASN A 19 11.97 -20.08 -10.67
N THR A 20 11.42 -21.25 -10.98
CA THR A 20 9.98 -21.42 -11.24
C THR A 20 9.08 -20.95 -10.08
N ARG A 21 9.57 -21.05 -8.84
CA ARG A 21 8.82 -20.58 -7.65
C ARG A 21 8.74 -19.07 -7.59
N GLU A 22 9.81 -18.37 -7.95
CA GLU A 22 9.86 -16.90 -8.01
C GLU A 22 8.97 -16.38 -9.12
N ILE A 23 9.00 -17.00 -10.30
CA ILE A 23 8.11 -16.67 -11.41
C ILE A 23 6.64 -16.80 -11.01
N ASN A 24 6.26 -17.90 -10.37
CA ASN A 24 4.88 -18.12 -9.94
C ASN A 24 4.46 -17.12 -8.84
N MET A 25 5.36 -16.77 -7.93
CA MET A 25 5.10 -15.71 -6.94
C MET A 25 4.93 -14.34 -7.59
N LEU A 26 5.75 -14.02 -8.60
CA LEU A 26 5.67 -12.78 -9.36
C LEU A 26 4.30 -12.65 -10.05
N ILE A 27 3.91 -13.69 -10.79
CA ILE A 27 2.62 -13.75 -11.51
C ILE A 27 1.46 -13.52 -10.54
N LYS A 28 1.46 -14.24 -9.41
CA LYS A 28 0.40 -14.15 -8.40
C LYS A 28 0.32 -12.77 -7.75
N LYS A 29 1.45 -12.13 -7.49
CA LYS A 29 1.51 -10.79 -6.87
C LYS A 29 1.14 -9.66 -7.80
N CYS A 30 1.40 -9.84 -9.08
CA CYS A 30 1.07 -8.87 -10.11
C CYS A 30 -0.33 -9.07 -10.71
N ASP A 31 -1.16 -9.95 -10.13
CA ASP A 31 -2.52 -10.25 -10.59
C ASP A 31 -2.59 -10.59 -12.10
N ASN A 32 -1.57 -11.26 -12.64
CA ASN A 32 -1.38 -11.55 -14.07
C ASN A 32 -1.22 -10.29 -14.97
N ASP A 33 -0.95 -9.13 -14.40
CA ASP A 33 -0.71 -7.89 -15.15
C ASP A 33 0.72 -7.87 -15.69
N ILE A 34 0.86 -7.93 -17.01
CA ILE A 34 2.16 -7.99 -17.69
C ILE A 34 3.00 -6.74 -17.41
N TYR A 35 2.39 -5.54 -17.36
CA TYR A 35 3.13 -4.30 -17.09
C TYR A 35 3.71 -4.28 -15.68
N LYS A 36 2.93 -4.72 -14.68
CA LYS A 36 3.42 -4.85 -13.30
C LYS A 36 4.55 -5.88 -13.19
N ILE A 37 4.46 -6.98 -13.96
CA ILE A 37 5.50 -8.00 -14.01
C ILE A 37 6.79 -7.41 -14.59
N LEU A 38 6.73 -6.69 -15.71
CA LEU A 38 7.89 -6.06 -16.34
C LEU A 38 8.53 -5.03 -15.42
N LEU A 39 7.76 -4.12 -14.82
CA LEU A 39 8.26 -3.15 -13.84
C LEU A 39 8.92 -3.82 -12.62
N SER A 40 8.37 -4.95 -12.17
CA SER A 40 8.95 -5.71 -11.06
C SER A 40 10.28 -6.38 -11.46
N LEU A 41 10.41 -6.83 -12.69
CA LEU A 41 11.65 -7.38 -13.24
C LEU A 41 12.72 -6.30 -13.40
N GLU A 42 12.36 -5.12 -13.94
CA GLU A 42 13.28 -3.98 -14.04
C GLU A 42 13.74 -3.51 -12.65
N SER A 43 12.82 -3.41 -11.68
CA SER A 43 13.17 -3.08 -10.30
C SER A 43 14.12 -4.10 -9.66
N HIS A 44 13.96 -5.38 -10.00
CA HIS A 44 14.86 -6.44 -9.54
C HIS A 44 16.28 -6.26 -10.09
N LEU A 45 16.41 -5.90 -11.36
CA LEU A 45 17.70 -5.64 -11.97
C LEU A 45 18.41 -4.42 -11.38
N LEU A 46 17.65 -3.38 -11.03
CA LEU A 46 18.19 -2.14 -10.46
C LEU A 46 18.57 -2.26 -8.98
N ASN A 47 18.07 -3.28 -8.27
CA ASN A 47 18.28 -3.49 -6.83
C ASN A 47 19.17 -4.72 -6.51
N ASP A 48 20.26 -4.93 -7.25
CA ASP A 48 21.26 -5.98 -7.00
C ASP A 48 20.66 -7.39 -6.83
N ASN A 49 19.66 -7.73 -7.64
CA ASN A 49 18.96 -9.01 -7.63
C ASN A 49 18.18 -9.35 -6.36
N GLU A 50 17.87 -8.40 -5.51
CA GLU A 50 16.87 -8.60 -4.46
C GLU A 50 15.45 -8.33 -4.98
N PHE A 51 14.59 -9.36 -5.04
CA PHE A 51 13.17 -9.16 -5.27
C PHE A 51 12.55 -8.42 -4.10
N VAL A 52 12.51 -7.11 -4.17
CA VAL A 52 11.76 -6.28 -3.23
C VAL A 52 10.27 -6.38 -3.57
N PHE A 53 9.69 -7.57 -3.40
CA PHE A 53 8.23 -7.78 -3.42
C PHE A 53 7.53 -7.15 -2.21
N LYS A 54 8.13 -6.14 -1.62
CA LYS A 54 7.45 -5.38 -0.59
C LYS A 54 6.48 -4.47 -1.33
N ASP A 55 5.21 -4.76 -1.19
CA ASP A 55 4.17 -3.77 -1.48
C ASP A 55 4.50 -2.55 -0.61
N ASN A 56 5.21 -1.58 -1.21
CA ASN A 56 5.70 -0.41 -0.50
C ASN A 56 4.54 0.31 0.16
N LEU A 57 3.38 0.32 -0.49
CA LEU A 57 2.16 0.91 0.05
C LEU A 57 1.66 0.17 1.30
N TYR A 58 1.62 -1.16 1.28
CA TYR A 58 1.22 -1.97 2.44
C TYR A 58 2.13 -1.70 3.64
N ILE A 59 3.46 -1.65 3.42
CA ILE A 59 4.43 -1.39 4.49
C ILE A 59 4.29 0.03 5.03
N LEU A 60 4.11 1.02 4.16
CA LEU A 60 3.91 2.41 4.53
C LEU A 60 2.66 2.56 5.39
N ILE A 61 1.52 2.02 4.94
CA ILE A 61 0.25 2.07 5.68
C ILE A 61 0.40 1.35 7.02
N LYS A 62 0.97 0.14 7.05
CA LYS A 62 1.16 -0.61 8.28
C LYS A 62 2.00 0.15 9.30
N LYS A 63 3.15 0.71 8.88
CA LYS A 63 4.01 1.53 9.76
C LYS A 63 3.28 2.75 10.31
N HIS A 64 2.46 3.39 9.47
CA HIS A 64 1.68 4.55 9.89
C HIS A 64 0.60 4.18 10.91
N LEU A 65 -0.15 3.09 10.69
CA LEU A 65 -1.16 2.58 11.63
C LEU A 65 -0.52 2.14 12.98
N ASP A 66 0.64 1.49 12.94
CA ASP A 66 1.40 1.15 14.16
C ASP A 66 1.82 2.42 14.95
N TYR A 67 2.18 3.50 14.23
CA TYR A 67 2.47 4.79 14.84
C TYR A 67 1.23 5.41 15.48
N LEU A 68 0.08 5.44 14.78
CA LEU A 68 -1.19 5.99 15.31
C LEU A 68 -1.62 5.27 16.60
N LYS A 69 -1.45 3.96 16.65
CA LYS A 69 -1.79 3.16 17.82
C LYS A 69 -0.92 3.49 19.04
N LYS A 70 0.38 3.75 18.83
CA LYS A 70 1.35 3.97 19.92
C LYS A 70 1.37 5.39 20.45
N THR A 71 1.00 6.37 19.63
CA THR A 71 1.18 7.79 19.94
C THR A 71 -0.04 8.32 20.66
N LYS A 72 0.18 9.02 21.79
CA LYS A 72 -0.89 9.69 22.56
C LYS A 72 -1.04 11.18 22.25
N ASN A 73 -0.04 11.81 21.64
CA ASN A 73 -0.03 13.24 21.36
C ASN A 73 -0.72 13.53 20.02
N ILE A 74 -1.92 14.13 20.08
CA ILE A 74 -2.74 14.45 18.90
C ILE A 74 -2.04 15.41 17.93
N ILE A 75 -1.27 16.39 18.40
CA ILE A 75 -0.58 17.36 17.54
C ILE A 75 0.44 16.65 16.66
N ASN A 76 1.21 15.72 17.25
CA ASN A 76 2.18 14.93 16.51
C ASN A 76 1.49 13.99 15.51
N VAL A 77 0.33 13.42 15.88
CA VAL A 77 -0.48 12.59 14.99
C VAL A 77 -0.96 13.38 13.78
N LEU A 78 -1.53 14.56 13.97
CA LEU A 78 -2.01 15.40 12.86
C LEU A 78 -0.87 15.80 11.91
N ARG A 79 0.30 16.17 12.45
CA ARG A 79 1.47 16.47 11.62
C ARG A 79 1.91 15.24 10.79
N LYS A 80 2.00 14.11 11.45
CA LYS A 80 2.41 12.84 10.80
C LYS A 80 1.39 12.33 9.77
N ASN A 81 0.09 12.52 10.03
CA ASN A 81 -0.97 12.24 9.06
C ASN A 81 -0.79 13.07 7.78
N ARG A 82 -0.50 14.38 7.92
CA ARG A 82 -0.26 15.24 6.75
C ARG A 82 0.95 14.80 5.94
N GLU A 83 2.08 14.56 6.59
CA GLU A 83 3.29 14.06 5.93
C GLU A 83 3.01 12.75 5.17
N PHE A 84 2.28 11.84 5.80
CA PHE A 84 1.93 10.55 5.22
C PHE A 84 1.00 10.71 3.99
N ILE A 85 -0.04 11.56 4.08
CA ILE A 85 -0.97 11.82 2.98
C ILE A 85 -0.24 12.48 1.81
N TYR A 86 0.65 13.47 2.07
CA TYR A 86 1.46 14.08 1.02
C TYR A 86 2.32 13.06 0.30
N ASN A 87 2.90 12.09 1.00
CA ASN A 87 3.66 11.01 0.38
C ASN A 87 2.77 10.13 -0.51
N LEU A 88 1.54 9.78 -0.07
CA LEU A 88 0.60 9.02 -0.88
C LEU A 88 0.22 9.74 -2.18
N ILE A 89 -0.04 11.04 -2.11
CA ILE A 89 -0.35 11.89 -3.26
C ILE A 89 0.87 12.04 -4.16
N TYR A 90 2.05 12.27 -3.60
CA TYR A 90 3.29 12.40 -4.37
C TYR A 90 3.63 11.16 -5.18
N PHE A 91 3.41 9.98 -4.62
CA PHE A 91 3.60 8.70 -5.31
C PHE A 91 2.45 8.32 -6.24
N ASN A 92 1.43 9.16 -6.34
CA ASN A 92 0.27 9.01 -7.23
C ASN A 92 -0.43 7.64 -7.10
N TYR A 93 -0.54 7.11 -5.89
CA TYR A 93 -1.30 5.88 -5.65
C TYR A 93 -2.80 6.11 -5.91
N ASN A 94 -3.44 5.13 -6.54
CA ASN A 94 -4.88 5.15 -6.74
C ASN A 94 -5.64 5.11 -5.40
N ASN A 95 -6.62 5.99 -5.21
CA ASN A 95 -7.40 6.14 -3.98
C ASN A 95 -8.09 4.83 -3.54
N GLN A 96 -8.62 4.08 -4.49
CA GLN A 96 -9.25 2.79 -4.21
C GLN A 96 -8.24 1.80 -3.64
N ILE A 97 -7.05 1.69 -4.25
CA ILE A 97 -5.97 0.81 -3.80
C ILE A 97 -5.49 1.21 -2.40
N ILE A 98 -5.39 2.51 -2.11
CA ILE A 98 -5.03 3.02 -0.77
C ILE A 98 -6.05 2.55 0.27
N LEU A 99 -7.35 2.80 0.03
CA LEU A 99 -8.42 2.47 0.98
C LEU A 99 -8.58 0.95 1.17
N GLU A 100 -8.46 0.16 0.11
CA GLU A 100 -8.44 -1.31 0.20
C GLU A 100 -7.29 -1.82 1.07
N ASN A 101 -6.09 -1.27 0.92
CA ASN A 101 -4.95 -1.66 1.74
C ASN A 101 -5.15 -1.26 3.20
N PHE A 102 -5.67 -0.06 3.48
CA PHE A 102 -6.04 0.32 4.84
C PHE A 102 -7.03 -0.68 5.44
N LEU A 103 -8.10 -0.99 4.73
CA LEU A 103 -9.14 -1.91 5.20
C LEU A 103 -8.56 -3.31 5.46
N LYS A 104 -7.80 -3.87 4.51
CA LYS A 104 -7.14 -5.18 4.65
C LYS A 104 -6.23 -5.24 5.87
N ILE A 105 -5.41 -4.20 6.11
CA ILE A 105 -4.48 -4.16 7.23
C ILE A 105 -5.23 -4.00 8.55
N LEU A 106 -6.20 -3.09 8.62
CA LEU A 106 -7.01 -2.87 9.82
C LEU A 106 -7.72 -4.15 10.24
N LEU A 107 -8.43 -4.82 9.34
CA LEU A 107 -9.17 -6.04 9.63
C LEU A 107 -8.27 -7.24 9.97
N SER A 108 -7.07 -7.35 9.36
CA SER A 108 -6.18 -8.49 9.57
C SER A 108 -5.20 -8.35 10.73
N LYS A 109 -4.75 -7.12 11.04
CA LYS A 109 -3.68 -6.88 12.02
C LYS A 109 -4.15 -6.15 13.27
N PHE A 110 -5.24 -5.41 13.19
CA PHE A 110 -5.75 -4.58 14.27
C PHE A 110 -7.14 -4.99 14.74
N GLU A 111 -7.64 -6.16 14.33
CA GLU A 111 -8.98 -6.69 14.66
C GLU A 111 -9.32 -6.58 16.16
N LYS A 112 -8.34 -6.83 17.04
CA LYS A 112 -8.52 -6.76 18.49
C LYS A 112 -8.78 -5.35 19.05
N TYR A 113 -8.50 -4.32 18.25
CA TYR A 113 -8.55 -2.91 18.66
C TYR A 113 -9.64 -2.12 17.94
N ILE A 114 -10.40 -2.78 17.08
CA ILE A 114 -11.37 -2.10 16.22
C ILE A 114 -12.68 -2.89 16.15
N ASN A 115 -13.77 -2.16 15.95
CA ASN A 115 -15.03 -2.75 15.51
C ASN A 115 -15.01 -2.84 13.97
N SER A 116 -15.04 -4.04 13.42
CA SER A 116 -14.97 -4.31 11.99
C SER A 116 -16.06 -3.57 11.19
N VAL A 117 -17.30 -3.56 11.70
CA VAL A 117 -18.44 -2.88 11.05
C VAL A 117 -18.21 -1.38 11.00
N GLN A 118 -17.71 -0.80 12.09
CA GLN A 118 -17.39 0.64 12.16
C GLN A 118 -16.31 1.03 11.16
N ILE A 119 -15.25 0.21 11.02
CA ILE A 119 -14.15 0.47 10.08
C ILE A 119 -14.61 0.33 8.64
N ILE A 120 -15.38 -0.70 8.31
CA ILE A 120 -15.94 -0.89 6.96
C ILE A 120 -16.79 0.32 6.57
N LYS A 121 -17.71 0.76 7.46
CA LYS A 121 -18.53 1.94 7.22
C LYS A 121 -17.69 3.20 7.04
N LEU A 122 -16.72 3.43 7.93
CA LEU A 122 -15.82 4.59 7.85
C LEU A 122 -15.05 4.62 6.53
N THR A 123 -14.56 3.47 6.06
CA THR A 123 -13.81 3.36 4.80
C THR A 123 -14.72 3.63 3.60
N ALA A 124 -15.93 3.05 3.58
CA ALA A 124 -16.92 3.27 2.51
C ALA A 124 -17.38 4.74 2.44
N ASP A 125 -17.65 5.37 3.59
CA ASP A 125 -18.02 6.79 3.67
C ASP A 125 -16.87 7.68 3.16
N THR A 126 -15.61 7.31 3.47
CA THR A 126 -14.43 8.04 3.01
C THR A 126 -14.26 7.93 1.50
N GLU A 127 -14.37 6.72 0.94
CA GLU A 127 -14.31 6.47 -0.50
C GLU A 127 -15.37 7.29 -1.24
N HIS A 128 -16.61 7.23 -0.78
CA HIS A 128 -17.70 8.01 -1.35
C HIS A 128 -17.43 9.52 -1.37
N ASN A 129 -16.89 10.05 -0.26
CA ASN A 129 -16.57 11.46 -0.15
C ASN A 129 -15.39 11.86 -1.04
N ILE A 130 -14.37 11.01 -1.18
CA ILE A 130 -13.23 11.25 -2.09
C ILE A 130 -13.72 11.32 -3.56
N ILE A 131 -14.61 10.41 -3.98
CA ILE A 131 -15.15 10.40 -5.34
C ILE A 131 -15.96 11.68 -5.64
N LYS A 132 -16.69 12.20 -4.66
CA LYS A 132 -17.53 13.40 -4.81
C LYS A 132 -16.77 14.71 -4.67
N SER A 133 -15.59 14.70 -4.11
CA SER A 133 -14.84 15.91 -3.77
C SER A 133 -13.59 16.03 -4.64
N SER A 134 -13.24 17.25 -5.01
CA SER A 134 -11.95 17.58 -5.62
C SER A 134 -10.82 17.70 -4.59
N ARG A 135 -11.09 17.47 -3.31
CA ARG A 135 -10.14 17.71 -2.21
C ARG A 135 -9.94 16.45 -1.36
N GLU A 136 -9.42 15.40 -1.97
CA GLU A 136 -9.17 14.09 -1.35
C GLU A 136 -8.33 14.15 -0.05
N PHE A 137 -7.38 15.10 0.01
CA PHE A 137 -6.51 15.32 1.16
C PHE A 137 -7.29 15.42 2.49
N TYR A 138 -8.34 16.22 2.55
CA TYR A 138 -9.12 16.41 3.77
C TYR A 138 -9.89 15.16 4.21
N HIS A 139 -10.32 14.36 3.24
CA HIS A 139 -11.03 13.11 3.54
C HIS A 139 -10.08 12.08 4.13
N TYR A 140 -8.83 12.00 3.65
CA TYR A 140 -7.80 11.16 4.25
C TYR A 140 -7.40 11.65 5.65
N GLU A 141 -7.25 12.96 5.85
CA GLU A 141 -6.93 13.53 7.17
C GLU A 141 -8.02 13.19 8.19
N LEU A 142 -9.28 13.33 7.80
CA LEU A 142 -10.42 12.95 8.64
C LEU A 142 -10.45 11.44 8.91
N TYR A 143 -10.22 10.61 7.89
CA TYR A 143 -10.17 9.16 8.00
C TYR A 143 -9.13 8.71 9.02
N LEU A 144 -7.89 9.16 8.87
CA LEU A 144 -6.79 8.81 9.77
C LEU A 144 -7.00 9.31 11.19
N THR A 145 -7.60 10.50 11.34
CA THR A 145 -7.95 11.05 12.67
C THR A 145 -9.00 10.20 13.36
N LYS A 146 -10.02 9.72 12.65
CA LYS A 146 -11.04 8.82 13.19
C LYS A 146 -10.46 7.45 13.57
N ILE A 147 -9.56 6.89 12.75
CA ILE A 147 -8.84 5.65 13.10
C ILE A 147 -8.03 5.85 14.38
N TYR A 148 -7.31 6.96 14.50
CA TYR A 148 -6.58 7.29 15.72
C TYR A 148 -7.49 7.33 16.94
N GLN A 149 -8.66 8.00 16.86
CA GLN A 149 -9.63 8.04 17.95
C GLN A 149 -10.13 6.65 18.35
N ILE A 150 -10.37 5.78 17.36
CA ILE A 150 -10.78 4.38 17.62
C ILE A 150 -9.67 3.65 18.39
N PHE A 151 -8.39 3.80 18.01
CA PHE A 151 -7.28 3.17 18.72
C PHE A 151 -7.08 3.70 20.15
N GLN A 152 -7.42 4.95 20.42
CA GLN A 152 -7.30 5.52 21.78
C GLN A 152 -8.46 5.10 22.72
N ASN A 153 -9.59 4.71 22.15
CA ASN A 153 -10.77 4.29 22.89
C ASN A 153 -10.87 2.75 23.08
N SER A 154 -9.89 2.00 22.56
CA SER A 154 -9.78 0.53 22.66
C SER A 154 -8.95 0.12 23.86
#